data_b25c0e01f868aaca5bd14795d5f582e8
#
_entry.id   b25c0e01f868aaca5bd14795d5f582e8
#
_cell.length_a   1.000
_cell.length_b   1.000
_cell.length_c   1.000
_cell.angle_alpha   90.00
_cell.angle_beta   90.00
_cell.angle_gamma   90.00
#
_symmetry.space_group_name_H-M   'P 1'
#
loop_
_entity.id
_entity.type
_entity.pdbx_description
1 polymer ?
#
loop_
_entity_poly.entity_id
_entity_poly.type
_entity_poly.pdbx_seq_one_letter_code
_entity_poly.pdbx_strand_id
1 'polypeptide(L)'
;MKKSNNILIPEFERLLKEGHMVEFMPRGISMRPFIEGGRDRVILKTCSEPQVGMIVLVKLDDKFVLHRIYKIRGEKIILQGDGNLSGQEVCTAQDIIGRVVLLKNKFGKRKRLTKGRVWRHLPTFLKKFYLKIYRIIVKLQPTDYED
;
A
#
# COMPACT_ATOMS: atom_id res chain seq x y z
N MET A 1 8.33 -10.03 -18.03
CA MET A 1 9.64 -9.70 -17.47
C MET A 1 9.47 -8.88 -16.21
N LYS A 2 9.83 -9.45 -15.07
CA LYS A 2 9.72 -8.76 -13.78
C LYS A 2 10.93 -7.84 -13.61
N LYS A 3 10.79 -6.56 -13.89
CA LYS A 3 11.81 -5.59 -13.52
C LYS A 3 11.80 -5.44 -12.00
N SER A 4 12.98 -5.37 -11.38
CA SER A 4 13.06 -5.13 -9.95
C SER A 4 12.42 -3.76 -9.61
N ASN A 5 11.80 -3.67 -8.44
CA ASN A 5 11.17 -2.42 -7.99
C ASN A 5 12.14 -1.23 -8.02
N ASN A 6 13.44 -1.49 -7.82
CA ASN A 6 14.47 -0.46 -7.84
C ASN A 6 14.66 0.20 -9.22
N ILE A 7 14.33 -0.50 -10.30
CA ILE A 7 14.44 0.04 -11.66
C ILE A 7 13.16 0.79 -12.05
N LEU A 8 11.99 0.30 -11.62
CA LEU A 8 10.69 0.87 -12.01
C LEU A 8 10.33 2.14 -11.25
N ILE A 9 10.71 2.27 -9.99
CA ILE A 9 10.25 3.37 -9.13
C ILE A 9 10.79 4.74 -9.54
N PRO A 10 12.05 4.92 -10.01
CA PRO A 10 12.47 6.19 -10.56
C PRO A 10 11.66 6.64 -11.78
N GLU A 11 11.22 5.69 -12.62
CA GLU A 11 10.32 5.97 -13.74
C GLU A 11 8.93 6.40 -13.24
N PHE A 12 8.45 5.81 -12.14
CA PHE A 12 7.17 6.20 -11.52
C PHE A 12 7.21 7.65 -11.04
N GLU A 13 8.28 8.05 -10.36
CA GLU A 13 8.44 9.44 -9.92
C GLU A 13 8.35 10.41 -11.09
N ARG A 14 9.05 10.11 -12.18
CA ARG A 14 9.03 10.94 -13.37
C ARG A 14 7.64 11.04 -13.98
N LEU A 15 6.97 9.91 -14.17
CA LEU A 15 5.61 9.87 -14.73
C LEU A 15 4.60 10.59 -13.87
N LEU A 16 4.68 10.41 -12.54
CA LEU A 16 3.80 11.09 -11.60
C LEU A 16 4.01 12.60 -11.61
N LYS A 17 5.26 13.06 -11.66
CA LYS A 17 5.59 14.50 -11.79
C LYS A 17 5.05 15.11 -13.09
N GLU A 18 4.98 14.33 -14.16
CA GLU A 18 4.40 14.74 -15.43
C GLU A 18 2.87 14.69 -15.45
N GLY A 19 2.24 14.30 -14.34
CA GLY A 19 0.79 14.26 -14.21
C GLY A 19 0.14 12.93 -14.63
N HIS A 20 0.94 11.91 -14.91
CA HIS A 20 0.42 10.59 -15.28
C HIS A 20 0.04 9.78 -14.05
N MET A 21 -0.91 8.86 -14.23
CA MET A 21 -1.17 7.78 -13.27
C MET A 21 -0.24 6.61 -13.54
N VAL A 22 0.11 5.89 -12.49
CA VAL A 22 0.98 4.71 -12.59
C VAL A 22 0.29 3.52 -11.96
N GLU A 23 0.26 2.41 -12.67
CA GLU A 23 -0.29 1.15 -12.20
C GLU A 23 0.83 0.14 -11.99
N PHE A 24 0.82 -0.53 -10.83
CA PHE A 24 1.77 -1.60 -10.57
C PHE A 24 1.18 -2.63 -9.58
N MET A 25 1.83 -3.79 -9.50
CA MET A 25 1.47 -4.85 -8.57
C MET A 25 2.43 -4.83 -7.39
N PRO A 26 1.99 -4.44 -6.19
CA PRO A 26 2.83 -4.53 -5.01
C PRO A 26 3.09 -5.98 -4.61
N ARG A 27 4.11 -6.20 -3.81
CA ARG A 27 4.45 -7.50 -3.26
C ARG A 27 4.38 -7.49 -1.74
N GLY A 28 4.29 -8.69 -1.17
CA GLY A 28 4.29 -8.87 0.27
C GLY A 28 2.90 -8.80 0.88
N ILE A 29 2.87 -8.88 2.20
CA ILE A 29 1.64 -9.05 2.98
C ILE A 29 1.37 -7.90 3.94
N SER A 30 2.20 -6.84 3.91
CA SER A 30 2.13 -5.76 4.90
C SER A 30 0.85 -4.93 4.82
N MET A 31 0.13 -4.98 3.71
CA MET A 31 -1.13 -4.25 3.53
C MET A 31 -2.38 -5.13 3.59
N ARG A 32 -2.25 -6.38 4.02
CA ARG A 32 -3.41 -7.21 4.33
C ARG A 32 -4.26 -6.56 5.41
N PRO A 33 -5.57 -6.66 5.38
CA PRO A 33 -6.43 -7.36 4.43
C PRO A 33 -6.86 -6.51 3.21
N PHE A 34 -6.41 -5.26 3.09
CA PHE A 34 -6.87 -4.33 2.06
C PHE A 34 -6.21 -4.54 0.72
N ILE A 35 -4.91 -4.79 0.71
CA ILE A 35 -4.14 -5.06 -0.51
C ILE A 35 -3.43 -6.39 -0.34
N GLU A 36 -3.69 -7.31 -1.25
CA GLU A 36 -2.95 -8.57 -1.33
C GLU A 36 -1.83 -8.43 -2.35
N GLY A 37 -0.61 -8.43 -1.86
CA GLY A 37 0.58 -8.38 -2.70
C GLY A 37 0.65 -9.58 -3.64
N GLY A 38 1.10 -9.37 -4.88
CA GLY A 38 1.15 -10.40 -5.89
C GLY A 38 -0.20 -10.75 -6.51
N ARG A 39 -1.31 -10.16 -6.07
CA ARG A 39 -2.66 -10.37 -6.61
C ARG A 39 -3.31 -9.08 -7.07
N ASP A 40 -3.30 -8.07 -6.21
CA ASP A 40 -3.96 -6.81 -6.47
C ASP A 40 -3.01 -5.84 -7.16
N ARG A 41 -3.56 -4.99 -8.02
CA ARG A 41 -2.83 -3.90 -8.65
C ARG A 41 -3.29 -2.59 -8.05
N VAL A 42 -2.36 -1.66 -7.89
CA VAL A 42 -2.65 -0.32 -7.36
C VAL A 42 -2.40 0.73 -8.42
N ILE A 43 -3.20 1.78 -8.39
CA ILE A 43 -3.03 2.95 -9.26
C ILE A 43 -2.62 4.12 -8.38
N LEU A 44 -1.48 4.71 -8.71
CA LEU A 44 -0.91 5.87 -8.02
C LEU A 44 -1.21 7.16 -8.77
N LYS A 45 -1.42 8.21 -8.00
CA LYS A 45 -1.36 9.63 -8.42
C LYS A 45 -0.40 10.40 -7.54
N THR A 46 -0.04 11.62 -7.96
CA THR A 46 0.71 12.54 -7.11
C THR A 46 -0.03 12.78 -5.79
N CYS A 47 0.73 13.05 -4.74
CA CYS A 47 0.20 13.38 -3.43
C CYS A 47 0.67 14.78 -3.06
N SER A 48 -0.20 15.79 -3.26
CA SER A 48 0.10 17.18 -2.89
C SER A 48 -0.22 17.48 -1.42
N GLU A 49 -1.25 16.85 -0.88
CA GLU A 49 -1.70 17.03 0.50
C GLU A 49 -1.88 15.69 1.19
N PRO A 50 -0.85 15.17 1.89
CA PRO A 50 -1.00 13.94 2.64
C PRO A 50 -2.08 14.05 3.72
N GLN A 51 -2.91 13.03 3.84
CA GLN A 51 -3.98 12.95 4.83
C GLN A 51 -4.00 11.58 5.49
N VAL A 52 -4.39 11.55 6.75
CA VAL A 52 -4.60 10.30 7.49
C VAL A 52 -5.59 9.40 6.75
N GLY A 53 -5.25 8.14 6.61
CA GLY A 53 -6.04 7.15 5.90
C GLY A 53 -5.58 6.89 4.47
N MET A 54 -4.79 7.76 3.87
CA MET A 54 -4.21 7.52 2.55
C MET A 54 -3.19 6.41 2.59
N ILE A 55 -3.16 5.59 1.54
CA ILE A 55 -2.08 4.65 1.28
C ILE A 55 -1.11 5.31 0.33
N VAL A 56 0.15 5.38 0.72
CA VAL A 56 1.19 6.10 -0.02
C VAL A 56 2.38 5.21 -0.30
N LEU A 57 3.02 5.43 -1.44
CA LEU A 57 4.33 4.88 -1.76
C LEU A 57 5.38 5.90 -1.35
N VAL A 58 6.29 5.50 -0.49
CA VAL A 58 7.35 6.36 0.04
C VAL A 58 8.72 5.76 -0.18
N LYS A 59 9.72 6.64 -0.31
CA LYS A 59 11.12 6.26 -0.33
C LYS A 59 11.72 6.57 1.04
N LEU A 60 12.18 5.54 1.73
CA LEU A 60 12.83 5.62 3.03
C LEU A 60 14.23 5.02 2.92
N ASP A 61 15.26 5.86 2.97
CA ASP A 61 16.65 5.45 2.74
C ASP A 61 16.76 4.63 1.45
N ASP A 62 17.08 3.33 1.53
CA ASP A 62 17.20 2.44 0.38
C ASP A 62 15.93 1.61 0.12
N LYS A 63 14.84 1.90 0.85
CA LYS A 63 13.61 1.11 0.78
C LYS A 63 12.49 1.90 0.15
N PHE A 64 11.64 1.17 -0.56
CA PHE A 64 10.35 1.68 -1.01
C PHE A 64 9.26 0.93 -0.26
N VAL A 65 8.34 1.70 0.34
CA VAL A 65 7.30 1.17 1.23
C VAL A 65 5.95 1.67 0.76
N LEU A 66 5.00 0.76 0.66
CA LEU A 66 3.60 1.07 0.38
C LEU A 66 2.80 0.82 1.65
N HIS A 67 2.54 1.87 2.41
CA HIS A 67 1.84 1.77 3.70
C HIS A 67 0.79 2.86 3.84
N ARG A 68 -0.04 2.73 4.87
CA ARG A 68 -1.11 3.68 5.17
C ARG A 68 -0.61 4.76 6.12
N ILE A 69 -1.06 6.00 5.91
CA ILE A 69 -0.83 7.09 6.84
C ILE A 69 -1.77 6.89 8.03
N TYR A 70 -1.21 6.64 9.20
CA TYR A 70 -1.96 6.47 10.44
C TYR A 70 -2.05 7.75 11.27
N LYS A 71 -1.04 8.62 11.16
CA LYS A 71 -0.96 9.84 11.96
C LYS A 71 -0.10 10.88 11.27
N ILE A 72 -0.46 12.14 11.44
CA ILE A 72 0.35 13.27 10.99
C ILE A 72 0.55 14.21 12.19
N ARG A 73 1.80 14.49 12.51
CA ARG A 73 2.20 15.44 13.57
C ARG A 73 3.18 16.45 13.00
N GLY A 74 2.67 17.65 12.69
CA GLY A 74 3.47 18.66 12.01
C GLY A 74 4.00 18.11 10.68
N GLU A 75 5.34 18.09 10.52
CA GLU A 75 5.98 17.56 9.31
C GLU A 75 6.17 16.04 9.33
N LYS A 76 5.96 15.40 10.48
CA LYS A 76 6.14 13.95 10.65
C LYS A 76 4.89 13.20 10.23
N ILE A 77 5.04 12.28 9.31
CA ILE A 77 3.99 11.40 8.83
C ILE A 77 4.31 9.99 9.30
N ILE A 78 3.41 9.41 10.09
CA ILE A 78 3.58 8.08 10.66
C ILE A 78 2.83 7.09 9.79
N LEU A 79 3.57 6.14 9.25
CA LEU A 79 3.08 5.10 8.36
C LEU A 79 3.05 3.76 9.06
N GLN A 80 2.08 2.95 8.70
CA GLN A 80 2.02 1.56 9.14
C GLN A 80 1.35 0.72 8.06
N GLY A 81 1.88 -0.46 7.82
CA GLY A 81 1.19 -1.47 7.02
C GLY A 81 -0.02 -1.99 7.79
N ASP A 82 -1.18 -2.06 7.14
CA ASP A 82 -2.41 -2.53 7.80
C ASP A 82 -2.26 -3.94 8.38
N GLY A 83 -1.44 -4.78 7.72
CA GLY A 83 -1.11 -6.13 8.18
C GLY A 83 0.16 -6.23 9.01
N ASN A 84 0.86 -5.13 9.24
CA ASN A 84 2.08 -5.08 10.04
C ASN A 84 1.78 -4.42 11.39
N LEU A 85 1.43 -5.21 12.39
CA LEU A 85 0.90 -4.73 13.66
C LEU A 85 1.97 -4.23 14.63
N SER A 86 3.24 -4.49 14.36
CA SER A 86 4.36 -4.19 15.27
C SER A 86 5.33 -3.13 14.77
N GLY A 87 5.23 -2.71 13.51
CA GLY A 87 6.19 -1.80 12.89
C GLY A 87 5.55 -0.52 12.37
N GLN A 88 6.20 0.60 12.62
CA GLN A 88 5.83 1.90 12.05
C GLN A 88 7.03 2.53 11.40
N GLU A 89 6.80 3.33 10.36
CA GLU A 89 7.81 4.17 9.74
C GLU A 89 7.42 5.64 9.92
N VAL A 90 8.42 6.50 9.91
CA VAL A 90 8.22 7.96 9.94
C VAL A 90 8.82 8.54 8.68
N CYS A 91 8.06 9.36 7.99
CA CYS A 91 8.52 10.07 6.81
C CYS A 91 8.07 11.54 6.83
N THR A 92 8.50 12.29 5.83
CA THR A 92 8.01 13.63 5.55
C THR A 92 7.26 13.62 4.22
N ALA A 93 6.56 14.70 3.90
CA ALA A 93 5.84 14.83 2.64
C ALA A 93 6.76 14.67 1.42
N GLN A 94 8.02 15.06 1.53
CA GLN A 94 9.01 14.97 0.45
C GLN A 94 9.40 13.52 0.12
N ASP A 95 9.24 12.61 1.07
CA ASP A 95 9.53 11.19 0.86
C ASP A 95 8.41 10.47 0.10
N ILE A 96 7.24 11.09 -0.01
CA ILE A 96 6.08 10.47 -0.67
C ILE A 96 6.22 10.59 -2.18
N ILE A 97 6.23 9.43 -2.83
CA ILE A 97 6.29 9.33 -4.30
C ILE A 97 4.90 9.52 -4.90
N GLY A 98 3.89 8.91 -4.30
CA GLY A 98 2.52 9.03 -4.76
C GLY A 98 1.54 8.39 -3.78
N ARG A 99 0.26 8.61 -4.03
CA ARG A 99 -0.83 8.01 -3.26
C ARG A 99 -1.61 7.02 -4.10
N VAL A 100 -2.11 5.98 -3.47
CA VAL A 100 -2.99 5.01 -4.13
C VAL A 100 -4.39 5.61 -4.21
N VAL A 101 -4.93 5.67 -5.40
CA VAL A 101 -6.29 6.18 -5.64
C VAL A 101 -7.27 5.09 -5.98
N LEU A 102 -6.79 3.93 -6.44
CA LEU A 102 -7.64 2.84 -6.88
C LEU A 102 -6.94 1.50 -6.75
N LEU A 103 -7.72 0.46 -6.47
CA LEU A 103 -7.29 -0.94 -6.51
C LEU A 103 -7.97 -1.65 -7.67
N LYS A 104 -7.25 -2.56 -8.30
CA LYS A 104 -7.83 -3.52 -9.24
C LYS A 104 -7.58 -4.93 -8.72
N ASN A 105 -8.61 -5.78 -8.73
CA ASN A 105 -8.44 -7.20 -8.44
C ASN A 105 -7.88 -7.96 -9.65
N LYS A 106 -7.65 -9.26 -9.50
CA LYS A 106 -7.13 -10.13 -10.56
C LYS A 106 -7.99 -10.16 -11.83
N PHE A 107 -9.27 -9.83 -11.72
CA PHE A 107 -10.20 -9.77 -12.86
C PHE A 107 -10.27 -8.38 -13.51
N GLY A 108 -9.43 -7.45 -13.09
CA GLY A 108 -9.46 -6.07 -13.54
C GLY A 108 -10.61 -5.25 -12.97
N LYS A 109 -11.36 -5.80 -12.03
CA LYS A 109 -12.46 -5.09 -11.37
C LYS A 109 -11.90 -4.04 -10.41
N ARG A 110 -12.32 -2.81 -10.60
CA ARG A 110 -11.89 -1.68 -9.76
C ARG A 110 -12.56 -1.73 -8.40
N LYS A 111 -11.78 -1.50 -7.37
CA LYS A 111 -12.25 -1.43 -5.99
C LYS A 111 -11.87 -0.08 -5.39
N ARG A 112 -12.85 0.58 -4.78
CA ARG A 112 -12.60 1.83 -4.05
C ARG A 112 -11.74 1.59 -2.83
N LEU A 113 -10.78 2.47 -2.61
CA LEU A 113 -10.01 2.49 -1.38
C LEU A 113 -10.83 3.10 -0.25
N THR A 114 -10.83 2.43 0.89
CA THR A 114 -11.34 3.00 2.13
C THR A 114 -10.20 3.65 2.88
N LYS A 115 -10.51 4.64 3.72
CA LYS A 115 -9.50 5.25 4.61
C LYS A 115 -9.09 4.32 5.75
N GLY A 116 -9.67 3.12 5.82
CA GLY A 116 -9.36 2.13 6.85
C GLY A 116 -9.69 2.59 8.26
N ARG A 117 -10.68 3.45 8.44
CA ARG A 117 -11.02 4.04 9.75
C ARG A 117 -11.35 2.98 10.78
N VAL A 118 -12.19 2.02 10.43
CA VAL A 118 -12.55 0.93 11.34
C VAL A 118 -11.32 0.10 11.67
N TRP A 119 -10.57 -0.30 10.65
CA TRP A 119 -9.37 -1.13 10.84
C TRP A 119 -8.33 -0.43 11.72
N ARG A 120 -8.03 0.84 11.44
CA ARG A 120 -7.02 1.59 12.20
C ARG A 120 -7.32 1.66 13.69
N HIS A 121 -8.60 1.66 14.08
CA HIS A 121 -9.05 1.78 15.47
C HIS A 121 -9.39 0.45 16.12
N LEU A 122 -9.32 -0.68 15.42
CA LEU A 122 -9.52 -1.98 16.00
C LEU A 122 -8.42 -2.33 17.00
N PRO A 123 -8.76 -2.97 18.13
CA PRO A 123 -7.76 -3.53 19.03
C PRO A 123 -6.85 -4.53 18.32
N THR A 124 -5.59 -4.59 18.74
CA THR A 124 -4.58 -5.44 18.11
C THR A 124 -4.97 -6.92 18.10
N PHE A 125 -5.61 -7.42 19.17
CA PHE A 125 -6.02 -8.82 19.23
C PHE A 125 -7.08 -9.18 18.19
N LEU A 126 -8.00 -8.25 17.88
CA LEU A 126 -8.99 -8.44 16.83
C LEU A 126 -8.35 -8.39 15.45
N LYS A 127 -7.39 -7.50 15.24
CA LYS A 127 -6.61 -7.46 13.99
C LYS A 127 -5.87 -8.78 13.76
N LYS A 128 -5.19 -9.30 14.78
CA LYS A 128 -4.47 -10.58 14.71
C LYS A 128 -5.41 -11.73 14.38
N PHE A 129 -6.57 -11.78 15.01
CA PHE A 129 -7.58 -12.80 14.74
C PHE A 129 -8.08 -12.74 13.30
N TYR A 130 -8.43 -11.53 12.84
CA TYR A 130 -8.89 -11.33 11.47
C TYR A 130 -7.83 -11.72 10.44
N LEU A 131 -6.59 -11.30 10.64
CA LEU A 131 -5.49 -11.61 9.74
C LEU A 131 -5.19 -13.11 9.67
N LYS A 132 -5.35 -13.81 10.79
CA LYS A 132 -5.20 -15.27 10.83
C LYS A 132 -6.26 -15.98 9.98
N ILE A 133 -7.51 -15.55 10.08
CA ILE A 133 -8.60 -16.08 9.25
C ILE A 133 -8.37 -15.72 7.78
N TYR A 134 -8.02 -14.48 7.51
CA TYR A 134 -7.74 -14.00 6.16
C TYR A 134 -6.64 -14.82 5.49
N ARG A 135 -5.58 -15.13 6.20
CA ARG A 135 -4.48 -15.94 5.70
C ARG A 135 -4.94 -17.34 5.28
N ILE A 136 -5.85 -17.94 6.03
CA ILE A 136 -6.43 -19.24 5.71
C ILE A 136 -7.27 -19.15 4.45
N ILE A 137 -8.12 -18.15 4.34
CA ILE A 137 -8.98 -17.93 3.16
C ILE A 137 -8.15 -17.71 1.91
N VAL A 138 -7.10 -16.92 1.98
CA VAL A 138 -6.21 -16.65 0.84
C VAL A 138 -5.51 -17.93 0.38
N LYS A 139 -5.09 -18.80 1.30
CA LYS A 139 -4.46 -20.08 0.95
C LYS A 139 -5.43 -21.04 0.24
N LEU A 140 -6.72 -20.93 0.48
CA LEU A 140 -7.74 -21.75 -0.15
C LEU A 140 -8.16 -21.25 -1.54
N GLN A 141 -7.78 -20.03 -1.89
CA GLN A 141 -8.05 -19.49 -3.22
C GLN A 141 -7.02 -20.08 -4.20
N PRO A 142 -7.49 -20.49 -5.39
CA PRO A 142 -6.54 -20.98 -6.40
C PRO A 142 -5.58 -19.84 -6.77
N THR A 143 -4.31 -20.12 -6.66
CA THR A 143 -3.26 -19.22 -7.12
C THR A 143 -3.12 -19.40 -8.63
N ASP A 144 -3.73 -18.52 -9.40
CA ASP A 144 -3.51 -18.43 -10.84
C ASP A 144 -2.16 -17.74 -11.16
N TYR A 145 -1.20 -17.88 -10.26
CA TYR A 145 0.14 -17.37 -10.48
C TYR A 145 0.99 -18.48 -11.06
N GLU A 146 0.81 -18.75 -12.32
CA GLU A 146 1.89 -19.30 -13.10
C GLU A 146 2.93 -18.20 -13.30
N ASP A 147 4.12 -18.49 -12.95
CA ASP A 147 5.30 -17.63 -13.09
C ASP A 147 5.52 -17.12 -14.53
#